data_5bd8e17b18f1fafb0af7937ebf41545d
#
_entry.id   5bd8e17b18f1fafb0af7937ebf41545d
#
_cell.length_a   1.000
_cell.length_b   1.000
_cell.length_c   1.000
_cell.angle_alpha   90.00
_cell.angle_beta   90.00
_cell.angle_gamma   90.00
#
_symmetry.space_group_name_H-M   'P 1'
#
loop_
_entity.id
_entity.type
_entity.pdbx_description
1 polymer ?
#
loop_
_entity_poly.entity_id
_entity_poly.type
_entity_poly.pdbx_seq_one_letter_code
_entity_poly.pdbx_strand_id
1 'polypeptide(L)'
;MNKISLIGAGNIGGTLAHLAAIKKLGDVTLIDVVSGMPQGKALDLSQSSAVEGFTGSIEGTNDFSKMKGSDVIIITAGLPRQPGMSRDDLLETNGKIIKKIALDIKKYAPKAFVICITNPLDAMVYVLQKYSKLPKNMCVGMAGVLDSSRMKYFLSDALNVSVNDVETFVLGGHGDDMVPLIN
;
A
#
# COMPACT_ATOMS: atom_id res chain seq x y z
N MET A 1 -10.10 7.45 -17.12
CA MET A 1 -8.85 7.49 -16.34
C MET A 1 -8.95 6.38 -15.30
N ASN A 2 -7.87 5.71 -14.95
CA ASN A 2 -7.90 4.67 -13.92
C ASN A 2 -8.23 5.30 -12.56
N LYS A 3 -8.91 4.56 -11.70
CA LYS A 3 -9.21 4.98 -10.33
C LYS A 3 -8.41 4.17 -9.32
N ILE A 4 -7.66 4.86 -8.48
CA ILE A 4 -6.82 4.26 -7.44
C ILE A 4 -7.36 4.68 -6.08
N SER A 5 -7.72 3.72 -5.22
CA SER A 5 -8.06 4.00 -3.83
C SER A 5 -6.92 3.59 -2.91
N LEU A 6 -6.51 4.51 -2.04
CA LEU A 6 -5.50 4.31 -1.01
C LEU A 6 -6.19 4.26 0.34
N ILE A 7 -6.13 3.12 1.02
CA ILE A 7 -6.74 2.93 2.35
C ILE A 7 -5.65 3.07 3.41
N GLY A 8 -5.72 4.16 4.15
CA GLY A 8 -4.71 4.66 5.07
C GLY A 8 -4.08 5.96 4.56
N ALA A 9 -4.34 7.07 5.24
CA ALA A 9 -3.82 8.40 4.91
C ALA A 9 -2.58 8.80 5.74
N GLY A 10 -1.90 7.82 6.31
CA GLY A 10 -0.62 8.02 7.02
C GLY A 10 0.51 8.47 6.08
N ASN A 11 1.76 8.33 6.54
CA ASN A 11 2.92 8.74 5.75
C ASN A 11 3.03 7.97 4.44
N ILE A 12 2.91 6.64 4.47
CA ILE A 12 3.00 5.79 3.28
C ILE A 12 1.87 6.12 2.30
N GLY A 13 0.61 6.17 2.77
CA GLY A 13 -0.54 6.45 1.91
C GLY A 13 -0.47 7.82 1.26
N GLY A 14 -0.07 8.86 1.99
CA GLY A 14 0.15 10.20 1.44
C GLY A 14 1.26 10.24 0.38
N THR A 15 2.39 9.60 0.65
CA THR A 15 3.49 9.51 -0.32
C THR A 15 3.07 8.76 -1.59
N LEU A 16 2.33 7.66 -1.46
CA LEU A 16 1.81 6.92 -2.61
C LEU A 16 0.80 7.74 -3.40
N ALA A 17 -0.08 8.51 -2.73
CA ALA A 17 -1.02 9.40 -3.40
C ALA A 17 -0.29 10.43 -4.28
N HIS A 18 0.75 11.06 -3.72
CA HIS A 18 1.58 12.03 -4.43
C HIS A 18 2.29 11.40 -5.63
N LEU A 19 2.97 10.27 -5.42
CA LEU A 19 3.67 9.57 -6.50
C LEU A 19 2.73 9.08 -7.60
N ALA A 20 1.53 8.60 -7.26
CA ALA A 20 0.54 8.18 -8.23
C ALA A 20 0.05 9.35 -9.09
N ALA A 21 -0.13 10.53 -8.48
CA ALA A 21 -0.51 11.75 -9.18
C ALA A 21 0.60 12.25 -10.12
N ILE A 22 1.84 12.40 -9.62
CA ILE A 22 3.00 12.84 -10.42
C ILE A 22 3.24 11.89 -11.62
N LYS A 23 3.14 10.58 -11.37
CA LYS A 23 3.30 9.57 -12.43
C LYS A 23 2.07 9.45 -13.34
N LYS A 24 1.02 10.24 -13.10
CA LYS A 24 -0.22 10.27 -13.89
C LYS A 24 -0.89 8.90 -14.04
N LEU A 25 -0.87 8.10 -12.95
CA LEU A 25 -1.39 6.73 -12.96
C LEU A 25 -2.93 6.67 -12.96
N GLY A 26 -3.60 7.72 -12.47
CA GLY A 26 -5.06 7.82 -12.42
C GLY A 26 -5.54 8.82 -11.38
N ASP A 27 -6.86 8.87 -11.19
CA ASP A 27 -7.49 9.61 -10.09
C ASP A 27 -7.29 8.86 -8.77
N VAL A 28 -6.96 9.60 -7.72
CA VAL A 28 -6.64 9.04 -6.40
C VAL A 28 -7.74 9.36 -5.40
N THR A 29 -8.27 8.35 -4.73
CA THR A 29 -9.14 8.51 -3.56
C THR A 29 -8.39 8.05 -2.32
N LEU A 30 -8.06 8.99 -1.42
CA LEU A 30 -7.37 8.72 -0.15
C LEU A 30 -8.41 8.52 0.95
N ILE A 31 -8.46 7.34 1.56
CA ILE A 31 -9.49 6.94 2.52
C ILE A 31 -8.85 6.66 3.88
N ASP A 32 -9.37 7.26 4.95
CA ASP A 32 -8.92 6.98 6.31
C ASP A 32 -10.09 7.09 7.30
N VAL A 33 -9.94 6.48 8.47
CA VAL A 33 -10.94 6.56 9.56
C VAL A 33 -10.80 7.85 10.37
N VAL A 34 -9.63 8.48 10.35
CA VAL A 34 -9.35 9.71 11.09
C VAL A 34 -10.00 10.89 10.38
N SER A 35 -10.96 11.52 11.05
CA SER A 35 -11.70 12.67 10.50
C SER A 35 -10.77 13.83 10.13
N GLY A 36 -10.95 14.40 8.95
CA GLY A 36 -10.18 15.54 8.43
C GLY A 36 -8.80 15.19 7.87
N MET A 37 -8.19 14.09 8.29
CA MET A 37 -6.83 13.72 7.84
C MET A 37 -6.76 13.45 6.34
N PRO A 38 -7.57 12.57 5.75
CA PRO A 38 -7.48 12.32 4.31
C PRO A 38 -7.86 13.55 3.49
N GLN A 39 -8.83 14.35 3.95
CA GLN A 39 -9.27 15.57 3.26
C GLN A 39 -8.16 16.63 3.23
N GLY A 40 -7.55 16.91 4.39
CA GLY A 40 -6.46 17.88 4.50
C GLY A 40 -5.26 17.48 3.66
N LYS A 41 -4.87 16.21 3.72
CA LYS A 41 -3.76 15.68 2.93
C LYS A 41 -4.04 15.70 1.44
N ALA A 42 -5.25 15.32 1.02
CA ALA A 42 -5.64 15.38 -0.39
C ALA A 42 -5.64 16.81 -0.93
N LEU A 43 -6.11 17.77 -0.14
CA LEU A 43 -6.08 19.19 -0.50
C LEU A 43 -4.65 19.69 -0.68
N ASP A 44 -3.77 19.41 0.29
CA ASP A 44 -2.36 19.80 0.24
C ASP A 44 -1.66 19.23 -1.00
N LEU A 45 -1.83 17.92 -1.25
CA LEU A 45 -1.26 17.28 -2.43
C LEU A 45 -1.85 17.82 -3.74
N SER A 46 -3.14 18.12 -3.79
CA SER A 46 -3.77 18.69 -4.99
C SER A 46 -3.18 20.05 -5.36
N GLN A 47 -2.81 20.87 -4.37
CA GLN A 47 -2.19 22.17 -4.60
C GLN A 47 -0.83 22.06 -5.29
N SER A 48 -0.09 20.96 -5.09
CA SER A 48 1.18 20.73 -5.77
C SER A 48 1.01 20.54 -7.30
N SER A 49 -0.20 20.28 -7.78
CA SER A 49 -0.46 20.09 -9.22
C SER A 49 -0.05 21.29 -10.09
N ALA A 50 -0.11 22.50 -9.53
CA ALA A 50 0.30 23.72 -10.21
C ALA A 50 1.82 23.76 -10.52
N VAL A 51 2.62 23.04 -9.72
CA VAL A 51 4.08 22.93 -9.88
C VAL A 51 4.46 21.65 -10.61
N GLU A 52 3.86 20.52 -10.22
CA GLU A 52 4.20 19.18 -10.72
C GLU A 52 3.52 18.85 -12.07
N GLY A 53 2.53 19.62 -12.50
CA GLY A 53 1.89 19.48 -13.81
C GLY A 53 1.07 18.20 -14.00
N PHE A 54 0.55 17.60 -12.94
CA PHE A 54 -0.43 16.51 -13.06
C PHE A 54 -1.86 17.06 -13.12
N THR A 55 -2.75 16.32 -13.78
CA THR A 55 -4.15 16.72 -14.00
C THR A 55 -5.17 15.77 -13.38
N GLY A 56 -4.71 14.62 -12.83
CA GLY A 56 -5.56 13.70 -12.09
C GLY A 56 -6.06 14.31 -10.78
N SER A 57 -7.24 13.92 -10.34
CA SER A 57 -7.81 14.37 -9.07
C SER A 57 -7.24 13.60 -7.88
N ILE A 58 -7.12 14.28 -6.74
CA ILE A 58 -6.86 13.63 -5.44
C ILE A 58 -8.01 14.02 -4.51
N GLU A 59 -8.84 13.04 -4.14
CA GLU A 59 -9.96 13.22 -3.19
C GLU A 59 -9.63 12.55 -1.86
N GLY A 60 -9.88 13.24 -0.74
CA GLY A 60 -9.77 12.67 0.60
C GLY A 60 -11.13 12.45 1.22
N THR A 61 -11.36 11.29 1.85
CA THR A 61 -12.67 10.96 2.44
C THR A 61 -12.57 9.99 3.61
N ASN A 62 -13.57 10.03 4.50
CA ASN A 62 -13.79 9.01 5.53
C ASN A 62 -14.86 7.98 5.12
N ASP A 63 -15.48 8.15 3.95
CA ASP A 63 -16.49 7.25 3.41
C ASP A 63 -15.86 6.15 2.54
N PHE A 64 -15.85 4.93 3.06
CA PHE A 64 -15.32 3.74 2.37
C PHE A 64 -16.11 3.37 1.11
N SER A 65 -17.37 3.81 0.97
CA SER A 65 -18.12 3.58 -0.27
C SER A 65 -17.52 4.27 -1.50
N LYS A 66 -16.71 5.28 -1.28
CA LYS A 66 -15.97 6.02 -2.33
C LYS A 66 -14.93 5.15 -3.07
N MET A 67 -14.55 3.98 -2.53
CA MET A 67 -13.74 3.00 -3.28
C MET A 67 -14.50 2.33 -4.44
N LYS A 68 -15.80 2.55 -4.55
CA LYS A 68 -16.59 1.98 -5.65
C LYS A 68 -16.03 2.40 -7.00
N GLY A 69 -15.85 1.41 -7.89
CA GLY A 69 -15.31 1.62 -9.23
C GLY A 69 -13.78 1.80 -9.28
N SER A 70 -13.06 1.50 -8.19
CA SER A 70 -11.59 1.48 -8.23
C SER A 70 -11.09 0.30 -9.06
N ASP A 71 -10.10 0.58 -9.90
CA ASP A 71 -9.35 -0.43 -10.63
C ASP A 71 -8.29 -1.06 -9.72
N VAL A 72 -7.64 -0.22 -8.88
CA VAL A 72 -6.62 -0.64 -7.94
C VAL A 72 -6.92 -0.09 -6.55
N ILE A 73 -6.75 -0.94 -5.53
CA ILE A 73 -6.82 -0.55 -4.12
C ILE A 73 -5.49 -0.90 -3.47
N ILE A 74 -4.88 0.08 -2.78
CA ILE A 74 -3.65 -0.14 -2.02
C ILE A 74 -3.97 0.07 -0.54
N ILE A 75 -3.65 -0.92 0.30
CA ILE A 75 -3.94 -0.89 1.73
C ILE A 75 -2.64 -0.64 2.49
N THR A 76 -2.57 0.53 3.12
CA THR A 76 -1.48 0.93 4.03
C THR A 76 -1.98 1.11 5.46
N ALA A 77 -3.30 0.97 5.66
CA ALA A 77 -3.95 1.11 6.96
C ALA A 77 -3.52 0.00 7.92
N GLY A 78 -3.11 0.37 9.10
CA GLY A 78 -2.68 -0.53 10.16
C GLY A 78 -1.93 0.26 11.23
N LEU A 79 -1.78 -0.35 12.41
CA LEU A 79 -0.96 0.21 13.48
C LEU A 79 0.49 -0.25 13.32
N PRO A 80 1.47 0.66 13.46
CA PRO A 80 2.87 0.27 13.59
C PRO A 80 3.08 -0.44 14.93
N ARG A 81 4.08 -1.32 14.99
CA ARG A 81 4.45 -1.98 16.24
C ARG A 81 4.86 -0.93 17.29
N GLN A 82 4.20 -0.97 18.43
CA GLN A 82 4.49 -0.09 19.57
C GLN A 82 5.52 -0.73 20.50
N PRO A 83 6.29 0.04 21.27
CA PRO A 83 7.12 -0.51 22.35
C PRO A 83 6.28 -1.33 23.31
N GLY A 84 6.74 -2.55 23.63
CA GLY A 84 6.03 -3.49 24.50
C GLY A 84 4.95 -4.34 23.82
N MET A 85 4.62 -4.09 22.55
CA MET A 85 3.66 -4.89 21.81
C MET A 85 4.32 -6.15 21.25
N SER A 86 3.69 -7.32 21.52
CA SER A 86 4.11 -8.59 20.94
C SER A 86 3.79 -8.67 19.44
N ARG A 87 4.35 -9.68 18.75
CA ARG A 87 3.97 -9.98 17.35
C ARG A 87 2.49 -10.39 17.25
N ASP A 88 1.99 -11.13 18.24
CA ASP A 88 0.61 -11.62 18.27
C ASP A 88 -0.39 -10.49 18.50
N ASP A 89 -0.07 -9.52 19.36
CA ASP A 89 -0.91 -8.33 19.57
C ASP A 89 -1.05 -7.52 18.29
N LEU A 90 0.06 -7.35 17.55
CA LEU A 90 0.06 -6.65 16.28
C LEU A 90 -0.75 -7.42 15.23
N LEU A 91 -0.58 -8.73 15.17
CA LEU A 91 -1.32 -9.62 14.28
C LEU A 91 -2.84 -9.52 14.54
N GLU A 92 -3.25 -9.59 15.79
CA GLU A 92 -4.66 -9.51 16.16
C GLU A 92 -5.26 -8.14 15.81
N THR A 93 -4.57 -7.07 16.16
CA THR A 93 -5.04 -5.70 15.93
C THR A 93 -5.15 -5.39 14.45
N ASN A 94 -4.09 -5.61 13.68
CA ASN A 94 -4.10 -5.36 12.24
C ASN A 94 -5.02 -6.35 11.50
N GLY A 95 -5.14 -7.59 11.99
CA GLY A 95 -6.08 -8.56 11.46
C GLY A 95 -7.54 -8.09 11.53
N LYS A 96 -7.95 -7.44 12.62
CA LYS A 96 -9.29 -6.84 12.77
C LYS A 96 -9.49 -5.68 11.77
N ILE A 97 -8.48 -4.83 11.60
CA ILE A 97 -8.51 -3.72 10.64
C ILE A 97 -8.66 -4.25 9.20
N ILE A 98 -7.78 -5.18 8.80
CA ILE A 98 -7.80 -5.76 7.45
C ILE A 98 -9.10 -6.53 7.17
N LYS A 99 -9.62 -7.25 8.16
CA LYS A 99 -10.93 -7.93 8.02
C LYS A 99 -12.05 -6.94 7.69
N LYS A 100 -12.12 -5.80 8.38
CA LYS A 100 -13.12 -4.76 8.11
C LYS A 100 -12.96 -4.21 6.69
N ILE A 101 -11.73 -3.84 6.30
CA ILE A 101 -11.42 -3.35 4.96
C ILE A 101 -11.78 -4.38 3.88
N ALA A 102 -11.47 -5.65 4.11
CA ALA A 102 -11.80 -6.74 3.18
C ALA A 102 -13.30 -6.88 2.93
N LEU A 103 -14.12 -6.72 3.98
CA LEU A 103 -15.58 -6.73 3.86
C LEU A 103 -16.10 -5.51 3.08
N ASP A 104 -15.50 -4.34 3.28
CA ASP A 104 -15.83 -3.13 2.52
C ASP A 104 -15.43 -3.29 1.04
N ILE A 105 -14.26 -3.84 0.74
CA ILE A 105 -13.83 -4.16 -0.64
C ILE A 105 -14.81 -5.13 -1.30
N LYS A 106 -15.19 -6.20 -0.60
CA LYS A 106 -16.19 -7.15 -1.09
C LYS A 106 -17.49 -6.47 -1.48
N LYS A 107 -17.91 -5.49 -0.70
CA LYS A 107 -19.18 -4.77 -0.88
C LYS A 107 -19.11 -3.73 -1.99
N TYR A 108 -18.05 -2.93 -2.02
CA TYR A 108 -18.00 -1.73 -2.84
C TYR A 108 -17.12 -1.86 -4.09
N ALA A 109 -16.08 -2.70 -4.05
CA ALA A 109 -15.11 -2.82 -5.15
C ALA A 109 -14.67 -4.29 -5.40
N PRO A 110 -15.62 -5.22 -5.64
CA PRO A 110 -15.33 -6.66 -5.74
C PRO A 110 -14.52 -7.07 -6.98
N LYS A 111 -14.19 -6.13 -7.86
CA LYS A 111 -13.40 -6.39 -9.08
C LYS A 111 -12.04 -5.69 -9.08
N ALA A 112 -11.73 -4.91 -8.02
CA ALA A 112 -10.47 -4.18 -7.93
C ALA A 112 -9.28 -5.13 -7.75
N PHE A 113 -8.13 -4.77 -8.31
CA PHE A 113 -6.85 -5.37 -7.96
C PHE A 113 -6.38 -4.80 -6.63
N VAL A 114 -6.05 -5.64 -5.66
CA VAL A 114 -5.74 -5.19 -4.30
C VAL A 114 -4.30 -5.51 -3.93
N ILE A 115 -3.58 -4.47 -3.48
CA ILE A 115 -2.20 -4.57 -2.99
C ILE A 115 -2.21 -4.28 -1.48
N CYS A 116 -1.81 -5.24 -0.68
CA CYS A 116 -1.65 -5.07 0.76
C CYS A 116 -0.19 -4.72 1.10
N ILE A 117 0.00 -3.71 1.98
CA ILE A 117 1.32 -3.29 2.48
C ILE A 117 1.40 -3.46 4.00
N THR A 118 0.26 -3.63 4.65
CA THR A 118 0.14 -3.71 6.11
C THR A 118 0.84 -4.93 6.69
N ASN A 119 1.64 -4.73 7.75
CA ASN A 119 2.35 -5.79 8.46
C ASN A 119 1.53 -6.38 9.64
N PRO A 120 1.75 -7.66 9.98
CA PRO A 120 2.58 -8.68 9.32
C PRO A 120 2.03 -9.08 7.96
N LEU A 121 2.79 -8.86 6.88
CA LEU A 121 2.27 -8.84 5.51
C LEU A 121 1.57 -10.13 5.10
N ASP A 122 2.24 -11.27 5.21
CA ASP A 122 1.72 -12.55 4.71
C ASP A 122 0.41 -12.93 5.41
N ALA A 123 0.32 -12.68 6.73
CA ALA A 123 -0.89 -12.90 7.50
C ALA A 123 -2.01 -11.92 7.10
N MET A 124 -1.68 -10.66 6.84
CA MET A 124 -2.66 -9.66 6.41
C MET A 124 -3.22 -9.97 5.02
N VAL A 125 -2.37 -10.42 4.10
CA VAL A 125 -2.80 -10.88 2.75
C VAL A 125 -3.74 -12.08 2.88
N TYR A 126 -3.42 -13.04 3.75
CA TYR A 126 -4.30 -14.19 4.01
C TYR A 126 -5.68 -13.76 4.54
N VAL A 127 -5.71 -12.87 5.55
CA VAL A 127 -6.97 -12.31 6.09
C VAL A 127 -7.75 -11.58 5.00
N LEU A 128 -7.06 -10.75 4.21
CA LEU A 128 -7.66 -9.99 3.12
C LEU A 128 -8.33 -10.91 2.09
N GLN A 129 -7.63 -11.92 1.59
CA GLN A 129 -8.17 -12.90 0.65
C GLN A 129 -9.36 -13.67 1.22
N LYS A 130 -9.26 -14.12 2.48
CA LYS A 130 -10.30 -14.88 3.17
C LYS A 130 -11.62 -14.13 3.25
N TYR A 131 -11.61 -12.84 3.55
CA TYR A 131 -12.81 -12.05 3.81
C TYR A 131 -13.30 -11.24 2.62
N SER A 132 -12.42 -10.77 1.73
CA SER A 132 -12.82 -10.06 0.51
C SER A 132 -13.44 -11.00 -0.54
N LYS A 133 -13.07 -12.29 -0.51
CA LYS A 133 -13.43 -13.28 -1.54
C LYS A 133 -12.95 -12.94 -2.95
N LEU A 134 -11.96 -12.08 -3.05
CA LEU A 134 -11.28 -11.83 -4.33
C LEU A 134 -10.57 -13.08 -4.84
N PRO A 135 -10.45 -13.27 -6.15
CA PRO A 135 -9.58 -14.29 -6.74
C PRO A 135 -8.13 -14.09 -6.25
N LYS A 136 -7.38 -15.19 -6.09
CA LYS A 136 -6.01 -15.11 -5.55
C LYS A 136 -5.09 -14.19 -6.35
N ASN A 137 -5.25 -14.18 -7.67
CA ASN A 137 -4.48 -13.33 -8.59
C ASN A 137 -4.89 -11.86 -8.57
N MET A 138 -5.96 -11.49 -7.86
CA MET A 138 -6.44 -10.12 -7.70
C MET A 138 -6.11 -9.52 -6.32
N CYS A 139 -5.36 -10.26 -5.49
CA CYS A 139 -5.01 -9.83 -4.14
C CYS A 139 -3.58 -10.26 -3.81
N VAL A 140 -2.69 -9.29 -3.72
CA VAL A 140 -1.25 -9.52 -3.52
C VAL A 140 -0.71 -8.72 -2.33
N GLY A 141 0.41 -9.17 -1.77
CA GLY A 141 1.24 -8.40 -0.84
C GLY A 141 2.41 -7.75 -1.57
N MET A 142 2.77 -6.55 -1.19
CA MET A 142 3.99 -5.89 -1.66
C MET A 142 5.11 -6.04 -0.61
N ALA A 143 6.10 -6.85 -0.93
CA ALA A 143 7.27 -7.08 -0.09
C ALA A 143 8.54 -7.26 -0.92
N GLY A 144 8.60 -8.27 -1.77
CA GLY A 144 9.80 -8.62 -2.52
C GLY A 144 10.38 -7.49 -3.37
N VAL A 145 9.55 -6.60 -3.91
CA VAL A 145 10.01 -5.39 -4.60
C VAL A 145 10.79 -4.48 -3.66
N LEU A 146 10.29 -4.26 -2.44
CA LEU A 146 10.98 -3.44 -1.44
C LEU A 146 12.27 -4.10 -0.97
N ASP A 147 12.23 -5.40 -0.66
CA ASP A 147 13.36 -6.13 -0.12
C ASP A 147 14.49 -6.24 -1.16
N SER A 148 14.12 -6.54 -2.42
CA SER A 148 15.07 -6.53 -3.55
C SER A 148 15.66 -5.13 -3.79
N SER A 149 14.84 -4.06 -3.70
CA SER A 149 15.31 -2.69 -3.87
C SER A 149 16.29 -2.27 -2.78
N ARG A 150 16.07 -2.69 -1.53
CA ARG A 150 17.00 -2.46 -0.43
C ARG A 150 18.32 -3.16 -0.65
N MET A 151 18.27 -4.45 -1.01
CA MET A 151 19.47 -5.22 -1.31
C MET A 151 20.25 -4.59 -2.48
N LYS A 152 19.56 -4.21 -3.55
CA LYS A 152 20.12 -3.52 -4.70
C LYS A 152 20.86 -2.24 -4.32
N TYR A 153 20.24 -1.41 -3.48
CA TYR A 153 20.82 -0.18 -3.00
C TYR A 153 22.11 -0.42 -2.19
N PHE A 154 22.07 -1.32 -1.20
CA PHE A 154 23.24 -1.59 -0.36
C PHE A 154 24.39 -2.24 -1.12
N LEU A 155 24.08 -3.12 -2.11
CA LEU A 155 25.11 -3.68 -2.98
C LEU A 155 25.74 -2.62 -3.88
N SER A 156 24.97 -1.71 -4.44
CA SER A 156 25.49 -0.64 -5.28
C SER A 156 26.41 0.29 -4.49
N ASP A 157 26.04 0.62 -3.25
CA ASP A 157 26.84 1.43 -2.34
C ASP A 157 28.14 0.71 -1.97
N ALA A 158 28.07 -0.55 -1.55
CA ALA A 158 29.26 -1.34 -1.14
C ALA A 158 30.24 -1.59 -2.30
N LEU A 159 29.75 -1.73 -3.53
CA LEU A 159 30.54 -1.94 -4.72
C LEU A 159 30.98 -0.65 -5.42
N ASN A 160 30.46 0.51 -4.95
CA ASN A 160 30.68 1.82 -5.56
C ASN A 160 30.31 1.85 -7.07
N VAL A 161 29.15 1.29 -7.41
CA VAL A 161 28.61 1.27 -8.78
C VAL A 161 27.21 1.92 -8.82
N SER A 162 26.73 2.23 -10.03
CA SER A 162 25.36 2.72 -10.15
C SER A 162 24.34 1.68 -9.71
N VAL A 163 23.27 2.10 -9.04
CA VAL A 163 22.15 1.24 -8.68
C VAL A 163 21.50 0.58 -9.91
N ASN A 164 21.65 1.16 -11.10
CA ASN A 164 21.13 0.61 -12.35
C ASN A 164 21.95 -0.57 -12.87
N ASP A 165 23.21 -0.71 -12.43
CA ASP A 165 24.14 -1.77 -12.85
C ASP A 165 24.06 -3.00 -11.93
N VAL A 166 23.17 -3.00 -10.93
CA VAL A 166 22.96 -4.11 -10.00
C VAL A 166 21.62 -4.77 -10.26
N GLU A 167 21.58 -6.08 -10.43
CA GLU A 167 20.37 -6.88 -10.45
C GLU A 167 20.35 -7.82 -9.23
N THR A 168 19.28 -7.78 -8.47
CA THR A 168 19.10 -8.67 -7.32
C THR A 168 17.63 -9.04 -7.13
N PHE A 169 17.41 -10.19 -6.51
CA PHE A 169 16.07 -10.64 -6.11
C PHE A 169 16.11 -11.14 -4.68
N VAL A 170 15.08 -10.77 -3.91
CA VAL A 170 14.78 -11.35 -2.62
C VAL A 170 13.43 -12.03 -2.71
N LEU A 171 13.40 -13.33 -2.42
CA LEU A 171 12.21 -14.18 -2.45
C LEU A 171 11.82 -14.61 -1.03
N GLY A 172 10.73 -15.39 -0.93
CA GLY A 172 10.24 -15.91 0.34
C GLY A 172 9.23 -15.02 1.04
N GLY A 173 8.93 -15.33 2.31
CA GLY A 173 8.05 -14.53 3.16
C GLY A 173 8.69 -13.21 3.56
N HIS A 174 7.85 -12.20 3.88
CA HIS A 174 8.37 -10.89 4.33
C HIS A 174 8.70 -10.94 5.83
N GLY A 175 9.89 -11.45 6.16
CA GLY A 175 10.37 -11.64 7.53
C GLY A 175 11.65 -12.46 7.58
N ASP A 176 11.76 -13.34 8.58
CA ASP A 176 12.94 -14.17 8.80
C ASP A 176 13.13 -15.24 7.69
N ASP A 177 12.09 -15.48 6.87
CA ASP A 177 12.08 -16.43 5.76
C ASP A 177 12.48 -15.80 4.40
N MET A 178 13.03 -14.58 4.41
CA MET A 178 13.55 -13.96 3.20
C MET A 178 14.79 -14.68 2.68
N VAL A 179 14.84 -14.92 1.37
CA VAL A 179 15.97 -15.59 0.69
C VAL A 179 16.52 -14.66 -0.39
N PRO A 180 17.68 -14.02 -0.15
CA PRO A 180 18.37 -13.28 -1.19
C PRO A 180 18.97 -14.25 -2.21
N LEU A 181 18.75 -13.98 -3.49
CA LEU A 181 19.39 -14.74 -4.57
C LEU A 181 20.74 -14.09 -4.89
N ILE A 182 21.80 -14.88 -4.74
CA ILE A 182 23.19 -14.53 -5.05
C ILE A 182 23.65 -15.45 -6.16
N ASN A 183 24.03 -14.86 -7.30
CA ASN A 183 24.69 -15.56 -8.41
C ASN A 183 26.18 -15.30 -8.38
#